data_9b37d221278e0e01d2704a27286d7233
#
_entry.id   9b37d221278e0e01d2704a27286d7233
#
_cell.length_a   1.000
_cell.length_b   1.000
_cell.length_c   1.000
_cell.angle_alpha   90.00
_cell.angle_beta   90.00
_cell.angle_gamma   90.00
#
_symmetry.space_group_name_H-M   'P 1'
#
loop_
_entity.id
_entity.type
_entity.pdbx_description
1 polymer ?
#
loop_
_entity_poly.entity_id
_entity_poly.type
_entity_poly.pdbx_seq_one_letter_code
_entity_poly.pdbx_strand_id
1 'polypeptide(L)'
;MIETFNPDSADEAGAIVSDALAAETPLEIVGGGSLRGIGRPLETGYALSTAGLSGVSLYEPEELVLRAGPGTPMSQIKMQLDQQGQMLAFEPPDLGVLMGGDSEQGTLGGIVAGNLAGPRRVKSGAARDHFLGVEAVSGRGELFKSGGRVVKN
;
A
#
# COMPACT_ATOMS: atom_id res chain seq x y z
N MET A 1 9.69 -7.61 21.73
CA MET A 1 10.05 -6.42 20.93
C MET A 1 10.11 -6.88 19.49
N ILE A 2 9.44 -6.18 18.55
CA ILE A 2 9.46 -6.52 17.12
C ILE A 2 10.64 -5.77 16.49
N GLU A 3 11.53 -6.49 15.83
CA GLU A 3 12.59 -5.91 15.01
C GLU A 3 12.00 -5.49 13.65
N THR A 4 12.28 -4.25 13.22
CA THR A 4 11.66 -3.68 12.02
C THR A 4 12.72 -3.32 11.00
N PHE A 5 12.61 -3.93 9.81
CA PHE A 5 13.38 -3.59 8.62
C PHE A 5 12.69 -2.43 7.88
N ASN A 6 13.48 -1.46 7.40
CA ASN A 6 12.96 -0.27 6.73
C ASN A 6 13.65 -0.08 5.38
N PRO A 7 13.30 -0.88 4.36
CA PRO A 7 13.90 -0.74 3.04
C PRO A 7 13.54 0.59 2.40
N ASP A 8 14.48 1.17 1.64
CA ASP A 8 14.28 2.39 0.84
C ASP A 8 14.13 2.11 -0.66
N SER A 9 14.29 0.84 -1.07
CA SER A 9 14.16 0.39 -2.45
C SER A 9 13.46 -0.96 -2.55
N ALA A 10 12.92 -1.25 -3.74
CA ALA A 10 12.28 -2.53 -4.03
C ALA A 10 13.30 -3.69 -3.98
N ASP A 11 14.54 -3.44 -4.41
CA ASP A 11 15.63 -4.43 -4.38
C ASP A 11 15.98 -4.80 -2.94
N GLU A 12 16.10 -3.82 -2.06
CA GLU A 12 16.34 -4.06 -0.63
C GLU A 12 15.18 -4.82 0.03
N ALA A 13 13.93 -4.45 -0.29
CA ALA A 13 12.77 -5.20 0.19
C ALA A 13 12.80 -6.66 -0.30
N GLY A 14 13.21 -6.89 -1.55
CA GLY A 14 13.39 -8.21 -2.12
C GLY A 14 14.45 -9.03 -1.38
N ALA A 15 15.60 -8.42 -1.08
CA ALA A 15 16.67 -9.06 -0.32
C ALA A 15 16.19 -9.47 1.09
N ILE A 16 15.52 -8.57 1.82
CA ILE A 16 14.98 -8.84 3.15
C ILE A 16 13.99 -10.04 3.11
N VAL A 17 13.09 -10.08 2.12
CA VAL A 17 12.14 -11.19 1.96
C VAL A 17 12.86 -12.50 1.65
N SER A 18 13.88 -12.46 0.79
CA SER A 18 14.69 -13.64 0.45
C SER A 18 15.44 -14.18 1.67
N ASP A 19 16.05 -13.32 2.47
CA ASP A 19 16.76 -13.70 3.69
C ASP A 19 15.80 -14.28 4.74
N ALA A 20 14.63 -13.66 4.92
CA ALA A 20 13.59 -14.17 5.81
C ALA A 20 13.08 -15.56 5.39
N LEU A 21 12.90 -15.76 4.07
CA LEU A 21 12.53 -17.08 3.53
C LEU A 21 13.61 -18.12 3.82
N ALA A 22 14.87 -17.79 3.57
CA ALA A 22 16.00 -18.72 3.82
C ALA A 22 16.14 -19.08 5.32
N ALA A 23 15.81 -18.13 6.19
CA ALA A 23 15.81 -18.34 7.65
C ALA A 23 14.51 -18.92 8.20
N GLU A 24 13.53 -19.24 7.35
CA GLU A 24 12.17 -19.68 7.74
C GLU A 24 11.51 -18.74 8.77
N THR A 25 11.77 -17.44 8.63
CA THR A 25 11.33 -16.40 9.55
C THR A 25 10.10 -15.65 8.99
N PRO A 26 8.95 -15.68 9.68
CA PRO A 26 7.78 -14.94 9.23
C PRO A 26 7.98 -13.42 9.38
N LEU A 27 7.57 -12.66 8.37
CA LEU A 27 7.58 -11.19 8.35
C LEU A 27 6.16 -10.63 8.40
N GLU A 28 5.92 -9.64 9.27
CA GLU A 28 4.76 -8.77 9.17
C GLU A 28 5.05 -7.65 8.17
N ILE A 29 4.23 -7.44 7.16
CA ILE A 29 4.36 -6.30 6.25
C ILE A 29 3.51 -5.15 6.79
N VAL A 30 4.15 -4.02 7.10
CA VAL A 30 3.50 -2.88 7.76
C VAL A 30 3.63 -1.61 6.92
N GLY A 31 2.49 -0.96 6.64
CA GLY A 31 2.44 0.44 6.19
C GLY A 31 2.35 1.39 7.40
N GLY A 32 1.27 2.19 7.46
CA GLY A 32 0.98 3.03 8.62
C GLY A 32 0.42 2.32 9.85
N GLY A 33 0.20 1.00 9.78
CA GLY A 33 -0.26 0.20 10.91
C GLY A 33 -1.76 0.28 11.24
N SER A 34 -2.54 1.09 10.52
CA SER A 34 -3.97 1.31 10.80
C SER A 34 -4.85 0.06 10.70
N LEU A 35 -4.37 -1.01 10.07
CA LEU A 35 -5.12 -2.25 9.85
C LEU A 35 -4.62 -3.42 10.72
N ARG A 36 -3.65 -3.21 11.62
CA ARG A 36 -3.06 -4.29 12.44
C ARG A 36 -4.08 -4.99 13.35
N GLY A 37 -5.15 -4.30 13.72
CA GLY A 37 -6.24 -4.87 14.52
C GLY A 37 -7.22 -5.75 13.72
N ILE A 38 -7.06 -5.85 12.40
CA ILE A 38 -7.95 -6.65 11.55
C ILE A 38 -7.40 -8.06 11.42
N GLY A 39 -8.24 -9.05 11.68
CA GLY A 39 -7.89 -10.45 11.54
C GLY A 39 -7.34 -11.06 12.83
N ARG A 40 -6.54 -12.12 12.68
CA ARG A 40 -5.92 -12.82 13.83
C ARG A 40 -4.65 -12.09 14.25
N PRO A 41 -4.33 -12.07 15.55
CA PRO A 41 -3.03 -11.59 16.02
C PRO A 41 -1.89 -12.32 15.30
N LEU A 42 -0.87 -11.57 14.92
CA LEU A 42 0.34 -12.11 14.31
C LEU A 42 1.35 -12.45 15.42
N GLU A 43 1.92 -13.65 15.34
CA GLU A 43 3.00 -14.10 16.23
C GLU A 43 4.31 -14.08 15.44
N THR A 44 4.89 -12.91 15.28
CA THR A 44 6.21 -12.73 14.65
C THR A 44 7.05 -11.73 15.42
N GLY A 45 8.35 -11.95 15.45
CA GLY A 45 9.33 -11.02 16.01
C GLY A 45 9.86 -9.99 15.01
N TYR A 46 9.43 -10.06 13.72
CA TYR A 46 10.02 -9.28 12.64
C TYR A 46 8.94 -8.60 11.80
N ALA A 47 9.23 -7.36 11.41
CA ALA A 47 8.37 -6.59 10.51
C ALA A 47 9.19 -5.96 9.37
N LEU A 48 8.59 -5.85 8.19
CA LEU A 48 9.08 -5.06 7.08
C LEU A 48 8.16 -3.84 6.91
N SER A 49 8.70 -2.66 7.19
CA SER A 49 7.98 -1.40 7.03
C SER A 49 8.08 -0.91 5.59
N THR A 50 6.96 -0.50 5.03
CA THR A 50 6.94 0.13 3.70
C THR A 50 7.11 1.66 3.75
N ALA A 51 7.37 2.23 4.92
CA ALA A 51 7.45 3.69 5.10
C ALA A 51 8.56 4.34 4.23
N GLY A 52 9.70 3.67 4.03
CA GLY A 52 10.78 4.12 3.15
C GLY A 52 10.38 4.08 1.66
N LEU A 53 9.42 3.24 1.28
CA LEU A 53 8.93 3.08 -0.08
C LEU A 53 7.74 4.02 -0.34
N SER A 54 7.93 5.31 -0.17
CA SER A 54 6.86 6.30 -0.22
C SER A 54 7.09 7.38 -1.29
N GLY A 55 6.04 8.15 -1.54
CA GLY A 55 6.04 9.28 -2.49
C GLY A 55 5.29 8.99 -3.77
N VAL A 56 4.80 10.06 -4.40
CA VAL A 56 4.14 10.03 -5.71
C VAL A 56 5.20 10.22 -6.77
N SER A 57 5.44 9.19 -7.59
CA SER A 57 6.46 9.18 -8.64
C SER A 57 5.93 9.63 -10.00
N LEU A 58 4.59 9.61 -10.17
CA LEU A 58 3.91 10.08 -11.36
C LEU A 58 2.52 10.57 -10.99
N TYR A 59 2.11 11.69 -11.54
CA TYR A 59 0.72 12.12 -11.53
C TYR A 59 0.40 12.88 -12.82
N GLU A 60 -0.49 12.33 -13.60
CA GLU A 60 -0.98 12.86 -14.86
C GLU A 60 -2.49 13.12 -14.73
N PRO A 61 -2.89 14.34 -14.27
CA PRO A 61 -4.30 14.64 -13.98
C PRO A 61 -5.24 14.48 -15.18
N GLU A 62 -4.80 14.83 -16.38
CA GLU A 62 -5.59 14.72 -17.62
C GLU A 62 -5.85 13.27 -18.01
N GLU A 63 -4.90 12.37 -17.71
CA GLU A 63 -5.00 10.94 -17.96
C GLU A 63 -5.65 10.17 -16.79
N LEU A 64 -5.92 10.84 -15.68
CA LEU A 64 -6.43 10.24 -14.43
C LEU A 64 -5.53 9.12 -13.89
N VAL A 65 -4.22 9.26 -14.05
CA VAL A 65 -3.22 8.26 -13.64
C VAL A 65 -2.32 8.80 -12.56
N LEU A 66 -2.18 8.03 -11.48
CA LEU A 66 -1.26 8.29 -10.39
C LEU A 66 -0.44 7.03 -10.09
N ARG A 67 0.87 7.18 -9.91
CA ARG A 67 1.78 6.14 -9.41
C ARG A 67 2.43 6.60 -8.13
N ALA A 68 2.32 5.79 -7.09
CA ALA A 68 2.94 6.08 -5.80
C ALA A 68 3.49 4.83 -5.15
N GLY A 69 4.43 5.01 -4.24
CA GLY A 69 4.97 3.93 -3.42
C GLY A 69 3.95 3.39 -2.40
N PRO A 70 4.10 2.15 -1.95
CA PRO A 70 3.15 1.51 -1.04
C PRO A 70 3.07 2.19 0.33
N GLY A 71 4.16 2.81 0.79
CA GLY A 71 4.23 3.54 2.05
C GLY A 71 3.67 4.96 1.98
N THR A 72 3.21 5.43 0.81
CA THR A 72 2.68 6.80 0.67
C THR A 72 1.42 6.98 1.50
N PRO A 73 1.37 7.96 2.42
CA PRO A 73 0.17 8.25 3.20
C PRO A 73 -1.01 8.64 2.30
N MET A 74 -2.20 8.17 2.64
CA MET A 74 -3.42 8.51 1.89
C MET A 74 -3.75 10.00 1.97
N SER A 75 -3.42 10.66 3.07
CA SER A 75 -3.55 12.12 3.22
C SER A 75 -2.74 12.89 2.18
N GLN A 76 -1.50 12.45 1.89
CA GLN A 76 -0.65 13.05 0.86
C GLN A 76 -1.27 12.89 -0.55
N ILE A 77 -1.75 11.69 -0.88
CA ILE A 77 -2.42 11.43 -2.16
C ILE A 77 -3.67 12.29 -2.30
N LYS A 78 -4.50 12.32 -1.26
CA LYS A 78 -5.72 13.12 -1.23
C LYS A 78 -5.43 14.60 -1.45
N MET A 79 -4.47 15.16 -0.72
CA MET A 79 -4.07 16.57 -0.87
C MET A 79 -3.63 16.90 -2.29
N GLN A 80 -2.89 16.01 -2.95
CA GLN A 80 -2.43 16.21 -4.33
C GLN A 80 -3.58 16.14 -5.34
N LEU A 81 -4.52 15.21 -5.16
CA LEU A 81 -5.71 15.10 -6.00
C LEU A 81 -6.64 16.31 -5.82
N ASP A 82 -6.86 16.76 -4.59
CA ASP A 82 -7.71 17.91 -4.27
C ASP A 82 -7.23 19.20 -4.97
N GLN A 83 -5.92 19.39 -5.14
CA GLN A 83 -5.34 20.52 -5.89
C GLN A 83 -5.77 20.56 -7.36
N GLN A 84 -6.17 19.42 -7.92
CA GLN A 84 -6.64 19.29 -9.30
C GLN A 84 -8.18 19.05 -9.37
N GLY A 85 -8.90 19.19 -8.25
CA GLY A 85 -10.33 18.94 -8.19
C GLY A 85 -10.69 17.46 -8.42
N GLN A 86 -9.75 16.53 -8.13
CA GLN A 86 -9.91 15.09 -8.34
C GLN A 86 -10.00 14.33 -7.02
N MET A 87 -10.46 13.09 -7.08
CA MET A 87 -10.56 12.19 -5.94
C MET A 87 -10.39 10.73 -6.37
N LEU A 88 -10.05 9.86 -5.42
CA LEU A 88 -10.14 8.42 -5.62
C LEU A 88 -11.62 8.00 -5.58
N ALA A 89 -12.14 7.52 -6.71
CA ALA A 89 -13.57 7.25 -6.87
C ALA A 89 -14.10 6.17 -5.91
N PHE A 90 -13.26 5.25 -5.46
CA PHE A 90 -13.62 4.18 -4.52
C PHE A 90 -13.61 4.63 -3.04
N GLU A 91 -13.30 5.90 -2.76
CA GLU A 91 -13.34 6.51 -1.43
C GLU A 91 -12.67 5.65 -0.34
N PRO A 92 -11.34 5.49 -0.36
CA PRO A 92 -10.66 4.67 0.64
C PRO A 92 -10.96 5.18 2.06
N PRO A 93 -11.45 4.30 2.96
CA PRO A 93 -11.81 4.70 4.31
C PRO A 93 -10.56 4.90 5.17
N ASP A 94 -10.62 5.85 6.10
CA ASP A 94 -9.68 5.94 7.21
C ASP A 94 -10.18 5.06 8.35
N LEU A 95 -9.55 3.91 8.54
CA LEU A 95 -9.92 2.96 9.59
C LEU A 95 -9.07 3.11 10.86
N GLY A 96 -8.10 4.03 10.89
CA GLY A 96 -7.18 4.19 12.03
C GLY A 96 -7.94 4.36 13.35
N VAL A 97 -8.78 5.37 13.43
CA VAL A 97 -9.56 5.66 14.65
C VAL A 97 -10.50 4.51 15.04
N LEU A 98 -11.14 3.88 14.04
CA LEU A 98 -12.06 2.76 14.29
C LEU A 98 -11.33 1.53 14.87
N MET A 99 -10.05 1.36 14.52
CA MET A 99 -9.20 0.25 14.98
C MET A 99 -8.37 0.59 16.22
N GLY A 100 -8.63 1.74 16.87
CA GLY A 100 -7.96 2.16 18.10
C GLY A 100 -6.58 2.82 17.89
N GLY A 101 -6.27 3.21 16.66
CA GLY A 101 -5.10 4.02 16.31
C GLY A 101 -5.46 5.48 16.02
N ASP A 102 -4.50 6.21 15.47
CA ASP A 102 -4.71 7.60 15.05
C ASP A 102 -5.35 7.69 13.66
N SER A 103 -5.94 8.85 13.35
CA SER A 103 -6.43 9.17 12.01
C SER A 103 -5.26 9.31 11.02
N GLU A 104 -5.56 9.15 9.73
CA GLU A 104 -4.63 9.39 8.61
C GLU A 104 -3.38 8.49 8.58
N GLN A 105 -3.35 7.39 9.33
CA GLN A 105 -2.27 6.39 9.30
C GLN A 105 -2.31 5.49 8.07
N GLY A 106 -3.42 5.49 7.32
CA GLY A 106 -3.58 4.66 6.13
C GLY A 106 -2.55 4.99 5.05
N THR A 107 -1.99 3.95 4.42
CA THR A 107 -1.07 4.06 3.28
C THR A 107 -1.67 3.43 2.03
N LEU A 108 -1.19 3.83 0.84
CA LEU A 108 -1.66 3.28 -0.43
C LEU A 108 -1.54 1.75 -0.47
N GLY A 109 -0.41 1.20 -0.02
CA GLY A 109 -0.19 -0.25 0.05
C GLY A 109 -1.21 -0.96 0.91
N GLY A 110 -1.55 -0.40 2.08
CA GLY A 110 -2.56 -0.95 2.98
C GLY A 110 -3.97 -0.94 2.36
N ILE A 111 -4.34 0.16 1.68
CA ILE A 111 -5.63 0.28 0.97
C ILE A 111 -5.73 -0.74 -0.17
N VAL A 112 -4.68 -0.88 -0.98
CA VAL A 112 -4.66 -1.81 -2.11
C VAL A 112 -4.66 -3.27 -1.61
N ALA A 113 -3.81 -3.61 -0.65
CA ALA A 113 -3.72 -4.96 -0.08
C ALA A 113 -5.04 -5.41 0.58
N GLY A 114 -5.70 -4.50 1.28
CA GLY A 114 -7.02 -4.73 1.88
C GLY A 114 -8.18 -4.64 0.89
N ASN A 115 -7.94 -4.21 -0.36
CA ASN A 115 -8.98 -3.87 -1.34
C ASN A 115 -10.09 -2.99 -0.73
N LEU A 116 -9.65 -1.99 0.04
CA LEU A 116 -10.56 -1.15 0.83
C LEU A 116 -11.31 -0.16 -0.07
N ALA A 117 -12.58 0.04 0.24
CA ALA A 117 -13.43 1.00 -0.43
C ALA A 117 -14.52 1.50 0.51
N GLY A 118 -14.93 2.74 0.33
CA GLY A 118 -16.02 3.39 1.05
C GLY A 118 -17.40 3.08 0.47
N PRO A 119 -18.41 3.84 0.86
CA PRO A 119 -19.81 3.62 0.48
C PRO A 119 -20.08 3.64 -1.03
N ARG A 120 -19.26 4.36 -1.80
CA ARG A 120 -19.37 4.42 -3.26
C ARG A 120 -19.00 3.12 -3.97
N ARG A 121 -18.48 2.13 -3.26
CA ARG A 121 -18.08 0.83 -3.83
C ARG A 121 -19.14 0.21 -4.75
N VAL A 122 -20.41 0.33 -4.40
CA VAL A 122 -21.51 -0.24 -5.18
C VAL A 122 -21.58 0.36 -6.59
N LYS A 123 -21.26 1.65 -6.74
CA LYS A 123 -21.30 2.36 -8.02
C LYS A 123 -19.95 2.49 -8.68
N SER A 124 -18.91 2.80 -7.91
CA SER A 124 -17.59 3.17 -8.42
C SER A 124 -16.58 2.02 -8.38
N GLY A 125 -16.94 0.87 -7.80
CA GLY A 125 -16.01 -0.23 -7.63
C GLY A 125 -15.11 -0.08 -6.39
N ALA A 126 -14.22 -1.02 -6.19
CA ALA A 126 -13.24 -1.05 -5.11
C ALA A 126 -11.84 -0.67 -5.61
N ALA A 127 -10.84 -0.63 -4.74
CA ALA A 127 -9.46 -0.29 -5.11
C ALA A 127 -8.94 -1.14 -6.29
N ARG A 128 -9.22 -2.45 -6.32
CA ARG A 128 -8.81 -3.36 -7.40
C ARG A 128 -9.34 -2.97 -8.78
N ASP A 129 -10.52 -2.33 -8.85
CA ASP A 129 -11.18 -1.96 -10.11
C ASP A 129 -10.53 -0.71 -10.73
N HIS A 130 -9.73 0.03 -9.95
CA HIS A 130 -8.96 1.21 -10.36
C HIS A 130 -7.46 0.94 -10.45
N PHE A 131 -7.03 -0.29 -10.21
CA PHE A 131 -5.63 -0.66 -10.10
C PHE A 131 -5.10 -1.10 -11.47
N LEU A 132 -4.31 -0.25 -12.12
CA LEU A 132 -3.82 -0.46 -13.49
C LEU A 132 -2.60 -1.38 -13.55
N GLY A 133 -1.75 -1.33 -12.54
CA GLY A 133 -0.54 -2.13 -12.54
C GLY A 133 0.27 -1.98 -11.25
N VAL A 134 1.22 -2.88 -11.06
CA VAL A 134 2.05 -2.98 -9.88
C VAL A 134 3.48 -3.39 -10.23
N GLU A 135 4.40 -2.86 -9.46
CA GLU A 135 5.73 -3.42 -9.24
C GLU A 135 5.73 -3.97 -7.81
N ALA A 136 6.03 -5.24 -7.65
CA ALA A 136 5.91 -5.91 -6.35
C ALA A 136 7.04 -6.91 -6.12
N VAL A 137 7.21 -7.27 -4.86
CA VAL A 137 8.12 -8.33 -4.40
C VAL A 137 7.29 -9.56 -4.06
N SER A 138 7.63 -10.70 -4.64
CA SER A 138 7.00 -11.99 -4.34
C SER A 138 7.45 -12.51 -2.96
N GLY A 139 6.76 -13.52 -2.42
CA GLY A 139 7.20 -14.21 -1.21
C GLY A 139 8.55 -14.94 -1.33
N ARG A 140 9.18 -14.94 -2.52
CA ARG A 140 10.53 -15.45 -2.78
C ARG A 140 11.59 -14.36 -2.86
N GLY A 141 11.23 -13.10 -2.62
CA GLY A 141 12.12 -11.95 -2.80
C GLY A 141 12.28 -11.49 -4.25
N GLU A 142 11.55 -12.08 -5.20
CA GLU A 142 11.66 -11.74 -6.63
C GLU A 142 10.82 -10.50 -6.96
N LEU A 143 11.44 -9.53 -7.63
CA LEU A 143 10.72 -8.38 -8.18
C LEU A 143 9.96 -8.79 -9.44
N PHE A 144 8.73 -8.35 -9.54
CA PHE A 144 7.93 -8.53 -10.75
C PHE A 144 7.06 -7.32 -11.04
N LYS A 145 6.65 -7.19 -12.30
CA LYS A 145 5.72 -6.16 -12.77
C LYS A 145 4.51 -6.84 -13.39
N SER A 146 3.33 -6.29 -13.10
CA SER A 146 2.08 -6.72 -13.70
C SER A 146 1.23 -5.52 -14.05
N GLY A 147 0.56 -5.55 -15.22
CA GLY A 147 -0.23 -4.42 -15.72
C GLY A 147 0.63 -3.29 -16.29
N GLY A 148 0.03 -2.12 -16.45
CA GLY A 148 0.66 -0.95 -17.06
C GLY A 148 -0.07 0.34 -16.73
N ARG A 149 0.19 1.39 -17.53
CA ARG A 149 -0.44 2.71 -17.34
C ARG A 149 -1.78 2.88 -18.07
N VAL A 150 -2.17 1.90 -18.86
CA VAL A 150 -3.36 1.99 -19.74
C VAL A 150 -4.32 0.84 -19.47
N VAL A 151 -5.61 1.13 -19.61
CA VAL A 151 -6.69 0.14 -19.37
C VAL A 151 -6.75 -0.92 -20.46
N LYS A 152 -6.24 -0.60 -21.67
CA LYS A 152 -6.17 -1.52 -22.81
C LYS A 152 -4.78 -1.48 -23.42
N ASN A 153 -4.19 -2.63 -23.56
CA ASN A 153 -3.04 -2.92 -24.42
C ASN A 153 -3.52 -3.63 -25.69
#